data_675a4d0d85ff7dfa271a82c93b4b3ffd
#
_entry.id   675a4d0d85ff7dfa271a82c93b4b3ffd
#
_cell.length_a   1.000
_cell.length_b   1.000
_cell.length_c   1.000
_cell.angle_alpha   90.00
_cell.angle_beta   90.00
_cell.angle_gamma   90.00
#
_symmetry.space_group_name_H-M   'P 1'
#
loop_
_entity.id
_entity.type
_entity.pdbx_description
1 polymer ?
#
loop_
_entity_poly.entity_id
_entity_poly.type
_entity_poly.pdbx_seq_one_letter_code
_entity_poly.pdbx_strand_id
1 'polypeptide(L)'
;MWKGKKVSVVFSTYNEKETIRREIENCFATGFVDEVIAVDNNARKGTKEEILKTKARYFHEPRQGFGWGYRRALYEATGDLIIMTEPDGTYDHLRDIQKLLLYSDDFPVVFGTRTTQATLGAGANMGVFLKWGNVFVGKLIEVLFNTTHLSDAGCTFRLISKKVVRSIQPHFTIGGNHFSPEIDMLIALKKIPFVEIPVHYLQRVGESHGSGKFISALKLGIKKILLILKYKIKYFVNNP
;
A
#
# COMPACT_ATOMS: atom_id res chain seq x y z
N MET A 1 -0.39 15.39 -13.63
CA MET A 1 -1.75 15.73 -13.13
C MET A 1 -2.80 14.85 -13.80
N TRP A 2 -3.82 14.45 -13.05
CA TRP A 2 -4.96 13.70 -13.57
C TRP A 2 -6.22 14.56 -13.54
N LYS A 3 -6.73 14.97 -14.70
CA LYS A 3 -7.97 15.79 -14.83
C LYS A 3 -8.00 17.00 -13.86
N GLY A 4 -6.91 17.73 -13.76
CA GLY A 4 -6.77 18.89 -12.88
C GLY A 4 -6.42 18.58 -11.42
N LYS A 5 -6.38 17.29 -11.02
CA LYS A 5 -6.00 16.85 -9.67
C LYS A 5 -4.49 16.55 -9.63
N LYS A 6 -3.82 17.00 -8.59
CA LYS A 6 -2.40 16.68 -8.33
C LYS A 6 -2.28 15.23 -7.84
N VAL A 7 -1.30 14.48 -8.39
CA VAL A 7 -1.04 13.07 -8.07
C VAL A 7 0.28 12.94 -7.33
N SER A 8 0.24 12.40 -6.12
CA SER A 8 1.43 12.02 -5.35
C SER A 8 1.58 10.51 -5.30
N VAL A 9 2.80 10.00 -5.52
CA VAL A 9 3.18 8.62 -5.22
C VAL A 9 4.01 8.61 -3.95
N VAL A 10 3.75 7.66 -3.05
CA VAL A 10 4.45 7.56 -1.76
C VAL A 10 5.12 6.20 -1.58
N PHE A 11 6.40 6.23 -1.21
CA PHE A 11 7.23 5.08 -0.91
C PHE A 11 7.73 5.12 0.54
N SER A 12 7.80 3.95 1.17
CA SER A 12 8.63 3.71 2.35
C SER A 12 9.72 2.73 1.94
N THR A 13 10.99 3.07 2.18
CA THR A 13 12.12 2.25 1.78
C THR A 13 12.98 1.84 2.97
N TYR A 14 13.50 0.60 2.89
CA TYR A 14 14.41 -0.02 3.85
C TYR A 14 15.59 -0.73 3.16
N ASN A 15 15.33 -1.68 2.27
CA ASN A 15 16.35 -2.49 1.58
C ASN A 15 16.32 -2.34 0.05
N GLU A 16 15.65 -1.33 -0.47
CA GLU A 16 15.37 -1.18 -1.89
C GLU A 16 16.35 -0.23 -2.61
N LYS A 17 17.62 -0.16 -2.14
CA LYS A 17 18.67 0.68 -2.75
C LYS A 17 18.83 0.44 -4.25
N GLU A 18 18.78 -0.80 -4.68
CA GLU A 18 19.02 -1.20 -6.07
C GLU A 18 17.85 -0.85 -7.01
N THR A 19 16.67 -0.58 -6.47
CA THR A 19 15.46 -0.37 -7.25
C THR A 19 14.83 1.01 -7.08
N ILE A 20 14.99 1.63 -5.92
CA ILE A 20 14.29 2.87 -5.54
C ILE A 20 14.38 3.97 -6.59
N ARG A 21 15.56 4.20 -7.16
CA ARG A 21 15.77 5.22 -8.20
C ARG A 21 14.93 4.91 -9.43
N ARG A 22 15.02 3.69 -9.95
CA ARG A 22 14.26 3.25 -11.13
C ARG A 22 12.75 3.36 -10.90
N GLU A 23 12.27 2.94 -9.73
CA GLU A 23 10.83 2.99 -9.43
C GLU A 23 10.31 4.43 -9.30
N ILE A 24 11.12 5.35 -8.77
CA ILE A 24 10.79 6.79 -8.77
C ILE A 24 10.72 7.31 -10.21
N GLU A 25 11.73 7.00 -11.04
CA GLU A 25 11.79 7.42 -12.44
C GLU A 25 10.61 6.85 -13.25
N ASN A 26 10.24 5.58 -13.02
CA ASN A 26 9.06 4.94 -13.63
C ASN A 26 7.76 5.67 -13.27
N CYS A 27 7.59 6.09 -12.01
CA CYS A 27 6.42 6.86 -11.61
C CYS A 27 6.31 8.17 -12.39
N PHE A 28 7.38 8.95 -12.50
CA PHE A 28 7.37 10.19 -13.27
C PHE A 28 7.20 9.96 -14.78
N ALA A 29 7.77 8.86 -15.31
CA ALA A 29 7.68 8.50 -16.72
C ALA A 29 6.25 8.19 -17.21
N THR A 30 5.31 7.91 -16.27
CA THR A 30 3.88 7.78 -16.62
C THR A 30 3.27 9.08 -17.15
N GLY A 31 3.87 10.24 -16.89
CA GLY A 31 3.36 11.56 -17.24
C GLY A 31 2.18 12.05 -16.38
N PHE A 32 1.65 11.23 -15.48
CA PHE A 32 0.52 11.56 -14.61
C PHE A 32 0.92 12.00 -13.19
N VAL A 33 2.12 11.58 -12.75
CA VAL A 33 2.61 11.82 -11.38
C VAL A 33 3.29 13.18 -11.28
N ASP A 34 2.83 14.00 -10.35
CA ASP A 34 3.37 15.34 -10.10
C ASP A 34 4.40 15.36 -8.97
N GLU A 35 4.28 14.41 -8.04
CA GLU A 35 5.10 14.35 -6.84
C GLU A 35 5.39 12.90 -6.47
N VAL A 36 6.64 12.61 -6.14
CA VAL A 36 7.03 11.36 -5.49
C VAL A 36 7.65 11.66 -4.15
N ILE A 37 7.18 11.00 -3.10
CA ILE A 37 7.71 11.09 -1.74
C ILE A 37 8.37 9.76 -1.40
N ALA A 38 9.65 9.79 -1.08
CA ALA A 38 10.42 8.64 -0.66
C ALA A 38 10.84 8.82 0.80
N VAL A 39 10.31 7.97 1.68
CA VAL A 39 10.65 7.97 3.10
C VAL A 39 11.67 6.88 3.39
N ASP A 40 12.84 7.30 3.81
CA ASP A 40 13.90 6.47 4.36
C ASP A 40 13.49 6.03 5.78
N ASN A 41 13.19 4.76 5.94
CA ASN A 41 12.84 4.18 7.24
C ASN A 41 14.02 3.36 7.80
N ASN A 42 15.14 4.03 8.08
CA ASN A 42 16.43 3.46 8.42
C ASN A 42 16.93 2.53 7.30
N ALA A 43 16.91 3.04 6.08
CA ALA A 43 17.22 2.29 4.90
C ALA A 43 18.72 1.97 4.79
N ARG A 44 19.02 0.94 4.00
CA ARG A 44 20.38 0.51 3.71
C ARG A 44 21.23 1.68 3.20
N LYS A 45 22.49 1.76 3.65
CA LYS A 45 23.45 2.79 3.23
C LYS A 45 23.53 2.91 1.70
N GLY A 46 23.44 4.13 1.21
CA GLY A 46 23.41 4.46 -0.22
C GLY A 46 22.00 4.63 -0.80
N THR A 47 20.96 4.27 -0.06
CA THR A 47 19.56 4.46 -0.51
C THR A 47 19.20 5.94 -0.63
N LYS A 48 19.58 6.75 0.36
CA LYS A 48 19.39 8.20 0.34
C LYS A 48 20.00 8.84 -0.90
N GLU A 49 21.24 8.46 -1.22
CA GLU A 49 21.97 8.97 -2.39
C GLU A 49 21.24 8.63 -3.70
N GLU A 50 20.66 7.42 -3.82
CA GLU A 50 19.89 7.06 -5.01
C GLU A 50 18.58 7.86 -5.12
N ILE A 51 17.91 8.13 -4.01
CA ILE A 51 16.72 8.99 -3.98
C ILE A 51 17.06 10.42 -4.42
N LEU A 52 18.16 10.99 -3.87
CA LEU A 52 18.58 12.36 -4.15
C LEU A 52 19.05 12.59 -5.60
N LYS A 53 19.33 11.55 -6.38
CA LYS A 53 19.57 11.63 -7.83
C LYS A 53 18.29 11.84 -8.65
N THR A 54 17.12 11.79 -8.02
CA THR A 54 15.81 11.91 -8.66
C THR A 54 15.11 13.23 -8.27
N LYS A 55 13.92 13.45 -8.83
CA LYS A 55 13.05 14.58 -8.45
C LYS A 55 12.18 14.30 -7.22
N ALA A 56 12.36 13.14 -6.55
CA ALA A 56 11.56 12.80 -5.38
C ALA A 56 11.91 13.67 -4.17
N ARG A 57 10.91 13.94 -3.35
CA ARG A 57 11.09 14.56 -2.05
C ARG A 57 11.52 13.49 -1.05
N TYR A 58 12.70 13.67 -0.46
CA TYR A 58 13.27 12.78 0.54
C TYR A 58 12.85 13.18 1.94
N PHE A 59 12.45 12.19 2.75
CA PHE A 59 12.21 12.33 4.18
C PHE A 59 12.81 11.15 4.94
N HIS A 60 13.15 11.35 6.22
CA HIS A 60 13.60 10.29 7.11
C HIS A 60 12.57 10.06 8.22
N GLU A 61 12.24 8.80 8.48
CA GLU A 61 11.42 8.36 9.62
C GLU A 61 12.24 7.46 10.55
N PRO A 62 12.64 7.95 11.74
CA PRO A 62 13.54 7.21 12.63
C PRO A 62 12.87 5.99 13.30
N ARG A 63 11.54 5.98 13.43
CA ARG A 63 10.83 4.84 14.02
C ARG A 63 10.78 3.71 13.01
N GLN A 64 11.51 2.61 13.31
CA GLN A 64 11.58 1.46 12.43
C GLN A 64 10.22 0.78 12.26
N GLY A 65 9.80 0.55 11.02
CA GLY A 65 8.62 -0.23 10.66
C GLY A 65 7.90 0.28 9.42
N PHE A 66 7.42 -0.66 8.63
CA PHE A 66 6.68 -0.42 7.39
C PHE A 66 5.57 0.64 7.54
N GLY A 67 4.73 0.49 8.57
CA GLY A 67 3.65 1.43 8.83
C GLY A 67 4.15 2.83 9.21
N TRP A 68 5.24 2.96 9.97
CA TRP A 68 5.78 4.27 10.32
C TRP A 68 6.26 5.02 9.08
N GLY A 69 6.96 4.35 8.18
CA GLY A 69 7.40 4.97 6.92
C GLY A 69 6.22 5.46 6.08
N TYR A 70 5.17 4.64 5.90
CA TYR A 70 3.99 5.07 5.14
C TYR A 70 3.16 6.12 5.85
N ARG A 71 3.04 6.10 7.17
CA ARG A 71 2.36 7.19 7.92
C ARG A 71 3.05 8.53 7.68
N ARG A 72 4.39 8.54 7.70
CA ARG A 72 5.17 9.73 7.36
C ARG A 72 4.95 10.14 5.90
N ALA A 73 5.02 9.21 4.96
CA ALA A 73 4.84 9.47 3.54
C ALA A 73 3.45 10.04 3.21
N LEU A 74 2.39 9.47 3.79
CA LEU A 74 1.02 9.96 3.64
C LEU A 74 0.81 11.36 4.25
N TYR A 75 1.52 11.68 5.34
CA TYR A 75 1.49 13.00 5.96
C TYR A 75 2.12 14.06 5.06
N GLU A 76 3.27 13.76 4.45
CA GLU A 76 4.03 14.68 3.59
C GLU A 76 3.44 14.85 2.18
N ALA A 77 2.58 13.93 1.74
CA ALA A 77 1.96 13.99 0.42
C ALA A 77 1.07 15.22 0.28
N THR A 78 1.26 15.98 -0.81
CA THR A 78 0.50 17.22 -1.07
C THR A 78 -0.59 17.06 -2.13
N GLY A 79 -0.55 15.97 -2.93
CA GLY A 79 -1.50 15.73 -4.01
C GLY A 79 -2.93 15.47 -3.55
N ASP A 80 -3.88 15.70 -4.46
CA ASP A 80 -5.31 15.39 -4.26
C ASP A 80 -5.58 13.89 -4.28
N LEU A 81 -4.81 13.17 -5.10
CA LEU A 81 -4.80 11.71 -5.24
C LEU A 81 -3.44 11.19 -4.76
N ILE A 82 -3.45 10.24 -3.85
CA ILE A 82 -2.22 9.67 -3.27
C ILE A 82 -2.17 8.19 -3.60
N ILE A 83 -1.11 7.78 -4.30
CA ILE A 83 -0.84 6.39 -4.63
C ILE A 83 0.23 5.86 -3.68
N MET A 84 -0.14 4.88 -2.89
CA MET A 84 0.76 4.16 -1.98
C MET A 84 1.26 2.90 -2.68
N THR A 85 2.57 2.68 -2.73
CA THR A 85 3.18 1.51 -3.40
C THR A 85 4.58 1.22 -2.87
N GLU A 86 5.18 0.09 -3.25
CA GLU A 86 6.51 -0.36 -2.81
C GLU A 86 7.57 -0.14 -3.90
N PRO A 87 8.82 0.25 -3.52
CA PRO A 87 9.88 0.53 -4.49
C PRO A 87 10.79 -0.69 -4.77
N ASP A 88 10.28 -1.90 -4.63
CA ASP A 88 11.03 -3.17 -4.70
C ASP A 88 10.97 -3.87 -6.06
N GLY A 89 10.36 -3.22 -7.05
CA GLY A 89 10.18 -3.74 -8.39
C GLY A 89 9.02 -4.74 -8.54
N THR A 90 8.23 -4.97 -7.49
CA THR A 90 7.10 -5.93 -7.55
C THR A 90 5.88 -5.39 -8.28
N TYR A 91 5.74 -4.07 -8.46
CA TYR A 91 4.61 -3.49 -9.17
C TYR A 91 5.03 -2.84 -10.49
N ASP A 92 4.22 -3.00 -11.52
CA ASP A 92 4.40 -2.33 -12.80
C ASP A 92 3.76 -0.92 -12.77
N HIS A 93 4.54 0.05 -12.27
CA HIS A 93 4.08 1.42 -12.12
C HIS A 93 3.67 2.05 -13.47
N LEU A 94 4.38 1.73 -14.54
CA LEU A 94 4.11 2.28 -15.88
C LEU A 94 2.74 1.88 -16.41
N ARG A 95 2.29 0.65 -16.12
CA ARG A 95 0.99 0.14 -16.58
C ARG A 95 -0.15 0.45 -15.63
N ASP A 96 0.10 0.36 -14.32
CA ASP A 96 -0.98 0.26 -13.35
C ASP A 96 -1.33 1.58 -12.67
N ILE A 97 -0.44 2.59 -12.66
CA ILE A 97 -0.78 3.93 -12.15
C ILE A 97 -1.96 4.51 -12.92
N GLN A 98 -1.96 4.42 -14.24
CA GLN A 98 -3.07 4.91 -15.06
C GLN A 98 -4.39 4.17 -14.76
N LYS A 99 -4.35 2.85 -14.52
CA LYS A 99 -5.56 2.09 -14.14
C LYS A 99 -6.15 2.61 -12.83
N LEU A 100 -5.31 2.78 -11.79
CA LEU A 100 -5.77 3.34 -10.52
C LEU A 100 -6.40 4.72 -10.70
N LEU A 101 -5.80 5.57 -11.54
CA LEU A 101 -6.29 6.91 -11.82
C LEU A 101 -7.63 6.90 -12.57
N LEU A 102 -7.83 5.99 -13.52
CA LEU A 102 -9.11 5.84 -14.24
C LEU A 102 -10.26 5.54 -13.27
N TYR A 103 -10.07 4.60 -12.36
CA TYR A 103 -11.09 4.26 -11.36
C TYR A 103 -11.27 5.34 -10.27
N SER A 104 -10.30 6.24 -10.10
CA SER A 104 -10.41 7.35 -9.14
C SER A 104 -11.43 8.43 -9.55
N ASP A 105 -11.96 8.36 -10.77
CA ASP A 105 -13.03 9.23 -11.21
C ASP A 105 -14.35 8.91 -10.51
N ASP A 106 -14.59 7.62 -10.22
CA ASP A 106 -15.82 7.11 -9.61
C ASP A 106 -15.65 6.78 -8.12
N PHE A 107 -14.43 6.40 -7.70
CA PHE A 107 -14.16 5.92 -6.34
C PHE A 107 -13.06 6.74 -5.64
N PRO A 108 -13.30 7.23 -4.42
CA PRO A 108 -12.28 7.94 -3.66
C PRO A 108 -11.13 7.04 -3.17
N VAL A 109 -11.30 5.71 -3.29
CA VAL A 109 -10.30 4.69 -2.96
C VAL A 109 -10.31 3.60 -4.02
N VAL A 110 -9.12 3.25 -4.52
CA VAL A 110 -8.91 2.15 -5.47
C VAL A 110 -7.84 1.23 -4.90
N PHE A 111 -8.20 0.02 -4.53
CA PHE A 111 -7.26 -1.01 -4.08
C PHE A 111 -6.74 -1.82 -5.27
N GLY A 112 -5.45 -2.13 -5.28
CA GLY A 112 -4.90 -3.17 -6.14
C GLY A 112 -5.11 -4.56 -5.55
N THR A 113 -5.27 -5.58 -6.40
CA THR A 113 -5.20 -6.99 -5.99
C THR A 113 -4.17 -7.76 -6.80
N ARG A 114 -3.39 -8.62 -6.13
CA ARG A 114 -2.41 -9.53 -6.69
C ARG A 114 -2.95 -10.96 -6.78
N THR A 115 -4.22 -11.17 -6.47
CA THR A 115 -4.82 -12.52 -6.43
C THR A 115 -5.27 -13.02 -7.80
N THR A 116 -5.32 -12.13 -8.81
CA THR A 116 -5.71 -12.45 -10.18
C THR A 116 -4.56 -13.10 -10.94
N GLN A 117 -4.75 -14.35 -11.41
CA GLN A 117 -3.70 -15.13 -12.08
C GLN A 117 -3.15 -14.45 -13.33
N ALA A 118 -3.99 -13.79 -14.11
CA ALA A 118 -3.60 -13.15 -15.38
C ALA A 118 -2.61 -11.98 -15.22
N THR A 119 -2.49 -11.41 -14.01
CA THR A 119 -1.58 -10.28 -13.73
C THR A 119 -0.35 -10.67 -12.92
N LEU A 120 -0.18 -11.98 -12.63
CA LEU A 120 1.02 -12.50 -11.96
C LEU A 120 2.13 -12.73 -12.97
N GLY A 121 3.25 -12.03 -12.80
CA GLY A 121 4.47 -12.24 -13.58
C GLY A 121 5.20 -13.53 -13.19
N ALA A 122 6.05 -14.00 -14.09
CA ALA A 122 6.93 -15.14 -13.81
C ALA A 122 7.83 -14.82 -12.60
N GLY A 123 7.95 -15.75 -11.65
CA GLY A 123 8.76 -15.56 -10.44
C GLY A 123 8.13 -14.66 -9.36
N ALA A 124 6.89 -14.18 -9.55
CA ALA A 124 6.19 -13.41 -8.54
C ALA A 124 5.99 -14.22 -7.24
N ASN A 125 6.32 -13.63 -6.09
CA ASN A 125 6.18 -14.29 -4.79
C ASN A 125 4.73 -14.25 -4.29
N MET A 126 3.83 -14.95 -5.00
CA MET A 126 2.42 -15.13 -4.65
C MET A 126 2.07 -16.62 -4.66
N GLY A 127 2.78 -17.40 -3.85
CA GLY A 127 2.48 -18.84 -3.68
C GLY A 127 1.07 -19.05 -3.09
N VAL A 128 0.55 -20.28 -3.25
CA VAL A 128 -0.81 -20.67 -2.85
C VAL A 128 -1.15 -20.25 -1.42
N PHE A 129 -0.24 -20.45 -0.48
CA PHE A 129 -0.43 -20.06 0.92
C PHE A 129 -0.61 -18.56 1.13
N LEU A 130 0.24 -17.73 0.53
CA LEU A 130 0.14 -16.26 0.64
C LEU A 130 -1.11 -15.73 -0.04
N LYS A 131 -1.45 -16.27 -1.22
CA LYS A 131 -2.66 -15.91 -1.96
C LYS A 131 -3.89 -16.16 -1.11
N TRP A 132 -4.11 -17.40 -0.66
CA TRP A 132 -5.30 -17.76 0.09
C TRP A 132 -5.34 -17.13 1.49
N GLY A 133 -4.17 -16.91 2.12
CA GLY A 133 -4.08 -16.15 3.37
C GLY A 133 -4.55 -14.71 3.23
N ASN A 134 -4.14 -14.01 2.16
CA ASN A 134 -4.61 -12.66 1.88
C ASN A 134 -6.10 -12.61 1.50
N VAL A 135 -6.58 -13.59 0.70
CA VAL A 135 -8.01 -13.73 0.36
C VAL A 135 -8.83 -13.95 1.63
N PHE A 136 -8.42 -14.84 2.52
CA PHE A 136 -9.10 -15.10 3.78
C PHE A 136 -9.23 -13.83 4.64
N VAL A 137 -8.12 -13.09 4.79
CA VAL A 137 -8.13 -11.82 5.56
C VAL A 137 -9.04 -10.78 4.90
N GLY A 138 -9.00 -10.66 3.57
CA GLY A 138 -9.90 -9.77 2.82
C GLY A 138 -11.37 -10.13 3.03
N LYS A 139 -11.73 -11.41 2.90
CA LYS A 139 -13.09 -11.90 3.12
C LYS A 139 -13.56 -11.75 4.57
N LEU A 140 -12.64 -11.88 5.53
CA LEU A 140 -12.96 -11.63 6.93
C LEU A 140 -13.34 -10.16 7.17
N ILE A 141 -12.63 -9.21 6.56
CA ILE A 141 -12.99 -7.78 6.60
C ILE A 141 -14.34 -7.56 5.92
N GLU A 142 -14.54 -8.10 4.71
CA GLU A 142 -15.78 -7.97 3.93
C GLU A 142 -17.00 -8.42 4.76
N VAL A 143 -16.94 -9.59 5.36
CA VAL A 143 -18.06 -10.16 6.15
C VAL A 143 -18.25 -9.39 7.46
N LEU A 144 -17.17 -9.14 8.23
CA LEU A 144 -17.31 -8.52 9.54
C LEU A 144 -17.73 -7.06 9.49
N PHE A 145 -17.36 -6.32 8.46
CA PHE A 145 -17.68 -4.90 8.33
C PHE A 145 -18.76 -4.61 7.27
N ASN A 146 -19.34 -5.66 6.67
CA ASN A 146 -20.38 -5.56 5.64
C ASN A 146 -19.97 -4.54 4.56
N THR A 147 -18.84 -4.79 3.91
CA THR A 147 -18.29 -3.94 2.86
C THR A 147 -18.31 -4.63 1.49
N THR A 148 -17.91 -3.91 0.44
CA THR A 148 -17.80 -4.46 -0.91
C THR A 148 -16.63 -5.45 -1.03
N HIS A 149 -16.50 -6.08 -2.19
CA HIS A 149 -15.50 -7.12 -2.48
C HIS A 149 -14.09 -6.68 -2.12
N LEU A 150 -13.39 -7.50 -1.34
CA LEU A 150 -11.98 -7.36 -0.99
C LEU A 150 -11.31 -8.74 -1.01
N SER A 151 -10.29 -8.90 -1.87
CA SER A 151 -9.60 -10.18 -2.05
C SER A 151 -8.10 -10.15 -1.69
N ASP A 152 -7.51 -8.98 -1.47
CA ASP A 152 -6.08 -8.85 -1.15
C ASP A 152 -5.79 -7.77 -0.10
N ALA A 153 -6.09 -8.07 1.16
CA ALA A 153 -5.76 -7.19 2.31
C ALA A 153 -4.24 -7.00 2.56
N GLY A 154 -3.40 -7.55 1.69
CA GLY A 154 -1.93 -7.41 1.76
C GLY A 154 -1.35 -6.53 0.66
N CYS A 155 -2.14 -6.10 -0.31
CA CYS A 155 -1.65 -5.28 -1.41
C CYS A 155 -1.38 -3.85 -0.95
N THR A 156 -0.14 -3.37 -1.17
CA THR A 156 0.24 -2.00 -0.84
C THR A 156 -0.11 -1.03 -1.96
N PHE A 157 -0.18 -1.51 -3.20
CA PHE A 157 -0.45 -0.67 -4.35
C PHE A 157 -1.92 -0.25 -4.39
N ARG A 158 -2.17 0.98 -4.01
CA ARG A 158 -3.52 1.55 -3.88
C ARG A 158 -3.52 3.06 -4.10
N LEU A 159 -4.66 3.59 -4.54
CA LEU A 159 -4.93 5.02 -4.63
C LEU A 159 -5.92 5.40 -3.53
N ILE A 160 -5.65 6.49 -2.83
CA ILE A 160 -6.53 7.04 -1.81
C ILE A 160 -6.60 8.56 -2.00
N SER A 161 -7.80 9.14 -2.08
CA SER A 161 -7.94 10.58 -2.16
C SER A 161 -7.44 11.27 -0.87
N LYS A 162 -6.88 12.46 -1.00
CA LYS A 162 -6.36 13.25 0.14
C LYS A 162 -7.42 13.47 1.23
N LYS A 163 -8.68 13.65 0.81
CA LYS A 163 -9.81 13.79 1.74
C LYS A 163 -9.98 12.54 2.61
N VAL A 164 -9.90 11.35 2.00
CA VAL A 164 -9.97 10.08 2.73
C VAL A 164 -8.76 9.90 3.64
N VAL A 165 -7.54 10.14 3.15
CA VAL A 165 -6.33 10.05 3.98
C VAL A 165 -6.47 10.92 5.23
N ARG A 166 -6.87 12.18 5.09
CA ARG A 166 -7.09 13.10 6.23
C ARG A 166 -8.13 12.56 7.22
N SER A 167 -9.15 11.86 6.75
CA SER A 167 -10.20 11.32 7.61
C SER A 167 -9.78 10.07 8.40
N ILE A 168 -8.87 9.24 7.85
CA ILE A 168 -8.43 7.99 8.50
C ILE A 168 -7.12 8.15 9.26
N GLN A 169 -6.25 9.05 8.86
CA GLN A 169 -4.91 9.26 9.43
C GLN A 169 -4.89 9.48 10.97
N PRO A 170 -5.83 10.23 11.58
CA PRO A 170 -5.88 10.37 13.04
C PRO A 170 -6.12 9.06 13.80
N HIS A 171 -6.62 8.04 13.10
CA HIS A 171 -6.95 6.72 13.67
C HIS A 171 -5.85 5.67 13.47
N PHE A 172 -4.74 6.00 12.78
CA PHE A 172 -3.63 5.08 12.59
C PHE A 172 -2.96 4.71 13.91
N THR A 173 -2.88 3.42 14.20
CA THR A 173 -2.24 2.87 15.40
C THR A 173 -1.04 1.99 15.07
N ILE A 174 -0.98 1.44 13.85
CA ILE A 174 0.00 0.45 13.44
C ILE A 174 1.25 1.10 12.84
N GLY A 175 2.43 0.72 13.34
CA GLY A 175 3.73 1.10 12.76
C GLY A 175 4.44 -0.05 12.02
N GLY A 176 3.91 -1.28 12.08
CA GLY A 176 4.51 -2.48 11.48
C GLY A 176 3.88 -2.93 10.16
N ASN A 177 4.21 -4.18 9.74
CA ASN A 177 3.84 -4.76 8.45
C ASN A 177 2.34 -5.05 8.25
N HIS A 178 1.51 -4.89 9.29
CA HIS A 178 0.06 -5.02 9.19
C HIS A 178 -0.67 -3.67 9.08
N PHE A 179 0.03 -2.62 8.63
CA PHE A 179 -0.53 -1.31 8.39
C PHE A 179 -1.51 -1.28 7.20
N SER A 180 -1.24 -2.03 6.11
CA SER A 180 -2.17 -2.09 4.97
C SER A 180 -3.57 -2.57 5.37
N PRO A 181 -3.73 -3.69 6.11
CA PRO A 181 -5.04 -4.08 6.65
C PRO A 181 -5.69 -3.05 7.59
N GLU A 182 -4.91 -2.26 8.32
CA GLU A 182 -5.48 -1.18 9.14
C GLU A 182 -6.17 -0.12 8.28
N ILE A 183 -5.55 0.26 7.15
CA ILE A 183 -6.17 1.17 6.17
C ILE A 183 -7.48 0.58 5.65
N ASP A 184 -7.45 -0.70 5.24
CA ASP A 184 -8.63 -1.39 4.69
C ASP A 184 -9.80 -1.37 5.70
N MET A 185 -9.52 -1.69 6.95
CA MET A 185 -10.53 -1.65 8.04
C MET A 185 -11.05 -0.25 8.32
N LEU A 186 -10.19 0.77 8.34
CA LEU A 186 -10.62 2.14 8.59
C LEU A 186 -11.51 2.67 7.47
N ILE A 187 -11.23 2.29 6.22
CA ILE A 187 -12.06 2.61 5.05
C ILE A 187 -13.42 1.91 5.17
N ALA A 188 -13.42 0.60 5.48
CA ALA A 188 -14.63 -0.18 5.67
C ALA A 188 -15.51 0.35 6.83
N LEU A 189 -14.90 0.63 7.99
CA LEU A 189 -15.58 1.20 9.18
C LEU A 189 -16.23 2.55 8.91
N LYS A 190 -15.57 3.39 8.13
CA LYS A 190 -16.10 4.71 7.75
C LYS A 190 -17.07 4.63 6.56
N LYS A 191 -17.38 3.41 6.06
CA LYS A 191 -18.25 3.18 4.89
C LYS A 191 -17.86 4.01 3.68
N ILE A 192 -16.54 4.19 3.46
CA ILE A 192 -16.00 4.92 2.33
C ILE A 192 -16.09 4.00 1.09
N PRO A 193 -16.69 4.47 -0.02
CA PRO A 193 -16.77 3.68 -1.24
C PRO A 193 -15.37 3.36 -1.79
N PHE A 194 -15.16 2.12 -2.21
CA PHE A 194 -13.93 1.69 -2.86
C PHE A 194 -14.19 0.62 -3.91
N VAL A 195 -13.22 0.43 -4.78
CA VAL A 195 -13.16 -0.67 -5.74
C VAL A 195 -11.81 -1.39 -5.61
N GLU A 196 -11.79 -2.69 -5.88
CA GLU A 196 -10.57 -3.48 -5.98
C GLU A 196 -10.33 -3.87 -7.44
N ILE A 197 -9.11 -3.60 -7.97
CA ILE A 197 -8.74 -3.87 -9.38
C ILE A 197 -7.48 -4.71 -9.48
N PRO A 198 -7.33 -5.57 -10.50
CA PRO A 198 -6.11 -6.33 -10.74
C PRO A 198 -4.94 -5.42 -11.08
N VAL A 199 -3.80 -5.62 -10.39
CA VAL A 199 -2.52 -4.98 -10.70
C VAL A 199 -1.47 -6.03 -11.06
N HIS A 200 -0.51 -5.64 -11.90
CA HIS A 200 0.61 -6.51 -12.26
C HIS A 200 1.54 -6.69 -11.06
N TYR A 201 1.80 -7.95 -10.73
CA TYR A 201 2.70 -8.31 -9.64
C TYR A 201 3.86 -9.13 -10.19
N LEU A 202 5.06 -8.56 -10.10
CA LEU A 202 6.28 -9.05 -10.71
C LEU A 202 7.20 -9.70 -9.67
N GLN A 203 8.29 -10.29 -10.14
CA GLN A 203 9.33 -10.81 -9.25
C GLN A 203 10.00 -9.66 -8.50
N ARG A 204 10.11 -9.80 -7.18
CA ARG A 204 10.82 -8.86 -6.31
C ARG A 204 12.32 -8.85 -6.62
N VAL A 205 12.91 -7.67 -6.60
CA VAL A 205 14.36 -7.50 -6.58
C VAL A 205 14.81 -7.42 -5.12
N GLY A 206 15.71 -8.32 -4.71
CA GLY A 206 16.19 -8.41 -3.34
C GLY A 206 15.35 -9.28 -2.40
N GLU A 207 15.70 -9.31 -1.11
CA GLU A 207 15.08 -10.18 -0.12
C GLU A 207 13.82 -9.57 0.52
N SER A 208 12.83 -10.43 0.80
CA SER A 208 11.63 -10.06 1.54
C SER A 208 11.82 -10.23 3.05
N HIS A 209 11.64 -9.18 3.83
CA HIS A 209 11.74 -9.25 5.29
C HIS A 209 10.42 -9.59 6.02
N GLY A 210 9.27 -9.52 5.36
CA GLY A 210 7.97 -9.67 6.01
C GLY A 210 7.32 -11.06 5.82
N SER A 211 7.34 -11.60 4.63
CA SER A 211 6.57 -12.80 4.25
C SER A 211 7.40 -13.91 3.60
N GLY A 212 8.72 -13.74 3.51
CA GLY A 212 9.60 -14.68 2.81
C GLY A 212 9.77 -16.06 3.48
N LYS A 213 9.39 -16.20 4.77
CA LYS A 213 9.41 -17.47 5.52
C LYS A 213 8.00 -17.79 6.01
N PHE A 214 7.57 -19.07 5.86
CA PHE A 214 6.24 -19.55 6.25
C PHE A 214 5.82 -19.13 7.67
N ILE A 215 6.69 -19.31 8.66
CA ILE A 215 6.41 -18.94 10.06
C ILE A 215 6.18 -17.44 10.21
N SER A 216 6.94 -16.60 9.49
CA SER A 216 6.78 -15.14 9.53
C SER A 216 5.47 -14.71 8.90
N ALA A 217 5.09 -15.34 7.78
CA ALA A 217 3.81 -15.10 7.11
C ALA A 217 2.62 -15.52 8.00
N LEU A 218 2.70 -16.66 8.68
CA LEU A 218 1.68 -17.13 9.61
C LEU A 218 1.52 -16.17 10.81
N LYS A 219 2.64 -15.78 11.45
CA LYS A 219 2.63 -14.79 12.54
C LYS A 219 2.01 -13.46 12.11
N LEU A 220 2.31 -13.00 10.90
CA LEU A 220 1.73 -11.79 10.33
C LEU A 220 0.22 -11.96 10.09
N GLY A 221 -0.21 -13.11 9.57
CA GLY A 221 -1.63 -13.46 9.38
C GLY A 221 -2.41 -13.40 10.71
N ILE A 222 -1.88 -14.01 11.77
CA ILE A 222 -2.50 -13.95 13.11
C ILE A 222 -2.61 -12.50 13.61
N LYS A 223 -1.55 -11.69 13.47
CA LYS A 223 -1.61 -10.26 13.84
C LYS A 223 -2.68 -9.49 13.08
N LYS A 224 -2.87 -9.78 11.78
CA LYS A 224 -3.92 -9.18 10.96
C LYS A 224 -5.31 -9.57 11.51
N ILE A 225 -5.55 -10.84 11.80
CA ILE A 225 -6.82 -11.34 12.34
C ILE A 225 -7.12 -10.70 13.69
N LEU A 226 -6.16 -10.70 14.63
CA LEU A 226 -6.32 -10.07 15.93
C LEU A 226 -6.64 -8.57 15.83
N LEU A 227 -6.01 -7.88 14.88
CA LEU A 227 -6.28 -6.48 14.60
C LEU A 227 -7.73 -6.28 14.11
N ILE A 228 -8.20 -7.12 13.18
CA ILE A 228 -9.57 -7.08 12.65
C ILE A 228 -10.59 -7.27 13.78
N LEU A 229 -10.41 -8.27 14.62
CA LEU A 229 -11.28 -8.55 15.76
C LEU A 229 -11.30 -7.39 16.77
N LYS A 230 -10.12 -6.82 17.08
CA LYS A 230 -10.01 -5.63 17.95
C LYS A 230 -10.81 -4.45 17.41
N TYR A 231 -10.71 -4.16 16.11
CA TYR A 231 -11.46 -3.07 15.49
C TYR A 231 -12.96 -3.36 15.47
N LYS A 232 -13.37 -4.62 15.24
CA LYS A 232 -14.77 -5.01 15.26
C LYS A 232 -15.38 -4.82 16.65
N ILE A 233 -14.70 -5.29 17.70
CA ILE A 233 -15.15 -5.12 19.09
C ILE A 233 -15.27 -3.63 19.44
N LYS A 234 -14.23 -2.85 19.14
CA LYS A 234 -14.24 -1.40 19.38
C LYS A 234 -15.40 -0.69 18.66
N TYR A 235 -15.71 -1.13 17.44
CA TYR A 235 -16.84 -0.57 16.67
C TYR A 235 -18.17 -0.89 17.32
N PHE A 236 -18.42 -2.13 17.77
CA PHE A 236 -19.66 -2.50 18.44
C PHE A 236 -19.84 -1.79 19.79
N VAL A 237 -18.76 -1.60 20.55
CA VAL A 237 -18.83 -0.91 21.84
C VAL A 237 -19.17 0.58 21.67
N ASN A 238 -18.75 1.21 20.57
CA ASN A 238 -18.97 2.63 20.32
C ASN A 238 -20.22 2.94 19.46
N ASN A 239 -20.87 1.93 18.90
CA ASN A 239 -22.10 2.02 18.10
C ASN A 239 -22.99 0.79 18.42
N PRO A 240 -23.61 0.73 19.63
CA PRO A 240 -24.48 -0.36 20.04
C PRO A 240 -25.76 -0.47 19.20
#